data_83f494d056ade5d50f7eda046f3ad0e4
#
_entry.id   83f494d056ade5d50f7eda046f3ad0e4
#
_cell.length_a   1.000
_cell.length_b   1.000
_cell.length_c   1.000
_cell.angle_alpha   90.00
_cell.angle_beta   90.00
_cell.angle_gamma   90.00
#
_symmetry.space_group_name_H-M   'P 1'
#
loop_
_entity.id
_entity.type
_entity.pdbx_description
1 polymer ?
#
loop_
_entity_poly.entity_id
_entity_poly.type
_entity_poly.pdbx_seq_one_letter_code
_entity_poly.pdbx_strand_id
1 'polypeptide(L)' 'SDEEQVDTYEFNVKQSSENSAKLVLAMLRML' A
#
# COMPACT_ATOMS: atom_id res chain seq x y z
N SER A 1 -16.14 15.19 5.64
CA SER A 1 -15.99 15.14 7.10
C SER A 1 -14.64 14.53 7.47
N ASP A 2 -14.27 14.69 8.72
CA ASP A 2 -12.99 14.16 9.20
C ASP A 2 -12.91 12.64 9.08
N GLU A 3 -14.05 11.98 9.27
CA GLU A 3 -14.09 10.52 9.17
C GLU A 3 -13.81 10.04 7.76
N GLU A 4 -14.32 10.74 6.76
CA GLU A 4 -14.05 10.39 5.37
C GLU A 4 -12.59 10.56 5.03
N GLN A 5 -11.96 11.62 5.54
CA GLN A 5 -10.55 11.86 5.29
C GLN A 5 -9.68 10.77 5.90
N VAL A 6 -10.03 10.30 7.10
CA VAL A 6 -9.28 9.24 7.76
C VAL A 6 -9.37 7.94 6.97
N ASP A 7 -10.58 7.61 6.51
CA ASP A 7 -10.76 6.38 5.72
C ASP A 7 -9.95 6.42 4.43
N THR A 8 -9.95 7.57 3.75
CA THR A 8 -9.18 7.72 2.52
C THR A 8 -7.69 7.60 2.78
N TYR A 9 -7.22 8.20 3.86
CA TYR A 9 -5.81 8.12 4.24
C TYR A 9 -5.41 6.67 4.50
N GLU A 10 -6.20 5.95 5.29
CA GLU A 10 -5.89 4.56 5.61
C GLU A 10 -5.89 3.67 4.37
N PHE A 11 -6.84 3.88 3.47
CA PHE A 11 -6.89 3.14 2.23
C PHE A 11 -5.63 3.37 1.41
N ASN A 12 -5.21 4.63 1.28
CA ASN A 12 -4.02 4.96 0.50
C ASN A 12 -2.76 4.36 1.10
N VAL A 13 -2.63 4.41 2.42
CA VAL A 13 -1.48 3.84 3.10
C VAL A 13 -1.44 2.32 2.89
N LYS A 14 -2.57 1.67 3.03
CA LYS A 14 -2.65 0.23 2.83
C LYS A 14 -2.25 -0.13 1.41
N GLN A 15 -2.77 0.59 0.43
CA GLN A 15 -2.48 0.30 -0.97
C GLN A 15 -1.01 0.53 -1.29
N SER A 16 -0.42 1.59 -0.76
CA SER A 16 1.01 1.84 -0.95
C SER A 16 1.86 0.74 -0.36
N SER A 17 1.51 0.27 0.84
CA SER A 17 2.23 -0.81 1.49
C SER A 17 2.14 -2.10 0.67
N GLU A 18 0.97 -2.41 0.15
CA GLU A 18 0.79 -3.61 -0.67
C GLU A 18 1.58 -3.52 -1.97
N ASN A 19 1.61 -2.35 -2.59
CA ASN A 19 2.39 -2.16 -3.81
C ASN A 19 3.88 -2.36 -3.55
N SER A 20 4.38 -1.82 -2.45
CA SER A 20 5.79 -1.98 -2.09
C SER A 20 6.13 -3.44 -1.84
N ALA A 21 5.25 -4.16 -1.15
CA ALA A 21 5.45 -5.57 -0.88
C ALA A 21 5.50 -6.38 -2.17
N LYS A 22 4.65 -6.05 -3.13
CA LYS A 22 4.66 -6.72 -4.43
C LYS A 22 5.96 -6.50 -5.16
N LEU A 23 6.49 -5.28 -5.13
CA LEU A 23 7.76 -4.96 -5.78
C LEU A 23 8.91 -5.76 -5.17
N VAL A 24 8.96 -5.82 -3.85
CA VAL A 24 10.01 -6.57 -3.17
C VAL A 24 9.90 -8.06 -3.52
N LEU A 25 8.69 -8.59 -3.52
CA LEU A 25 8.49 -9.99 -3.86
C LEU A 25 8.92 -10.28 -5.29
N ALA A 26 8.59 -9.39 -6.22
CA ALA A 26 8.98 -9.56 -7.62
C ALA A 26 10.49 -9.57 -7.77
N MET A 27 11.17 -8.69 -7.06
CA MET A 27 12.64 -8.66 -7.11
C MET A 27 13.24 -9.96 -6.58
N LEU A 28 12.71 -10.48 -5.49
CA LEU A 28 13.21 -11.73 -4.93
C LEU A 28 13.00 -12.90 -5.89
N ARG A 29 11.90 -12.90 -6.63
CA ARG A 29 11.63 -13.96 -7.59
C ARG A 29 12.56 -13.92 -8.79
N MET A 30 13.11 -12.76 -9.09
CA MET A 30 14.04 -12.61 -10.20
C MET A 30 15.48 -12.97 -9.83
N LEU A 31 15.74 -13.07 -8.54
CA LEU A 31 17.05 -13.51 -8.09
C LEU A 31 17.17 -15.02 -8.19
#